data_87b783aa07283f9524eab919c29e13ce
#
_entry.id   87b783aa07283f9524eab919c29e13ce
#
_cell.length_a   1.000
_cell.length_b   1.000
_cell.length_c   1.000
_cell.angle_alpha   90.00
_cell.angle_beta   90.00
_cell.angle_gamma   90.00
#
_symmetry.space_group_name_H-M   'P 1'
#
loop_
_entity.id
_entity.type
_entity.pdbx_description
1 polymer ?
#
loop_
_entity_poly.entity_id
_entity_poly.type
_entity_poly.pdbx_seq_one_letter_code
_entity_poly.pdbx_strand_id
1 'polypeptide(L)'
;EGKMKKKIKWIIAIIVLLLIAVGIGGYFIVFASNTAFTEKEGMVYQNSEFLNGCDSYDKAVKSVVEYLENHKVGKSKINYRQRDAIFSRQRYWGEPVPIYYENEMPYTLPVSALPLELPEVEKYLPTEDGDPPLGNAKNFAWDKVNQKVVSTELIDNQNVFPLELSTMPGWAGSSWYFLRYMNPNNEAEFCDKNISDYWGQVDLYIGGSEHATGHLLYSRFWTMFLKDRGFISHEEPFQKMINQGMILGISAFVYRVDGTNKYVSKALAKDYETQKIHIDISLLKGTSDELDLDKFKAWRPEFKDAEFILEDGKYITEREVEKMSKSKYNVVNPDDICEEYGADCLRLYEMFLGPLEQSKPWNTQGLSGVYGFLKKFYNLYFDGDTFSVSEEEPTKEELKILHTLIKKVIYDIENFSFNTSVSQFMIAVNELQKLKCNKKAILEPLAVLISPYAPHVCEELWSLLGNAESIDFAPFPALNEAYLVEDEIEYPVSFNGKMRFKLSLSAELSKEEIEEIVMKDEKVIQQLDGAKPKKIIVVPKKIINIVY
;
A
#
# COMPACT_ATOMS: atom_id res chain seq x y z
N GLU A 1 7.50 41.33 72.78
CA GLU A 1 8.56 40.41 72.29
C GLU A 1 7.99 39.21 71.51
N GLY A 2 6.92 38.57 71.89
CA GLY A 2 6.36 37.39 71.19
C GLY A 2 5.82 37.67 69.77
N LYS A 3 5.22 38.84 69.49
CA LYS A 3 4.70 39.23 68.16
C LYS A 3 5.82 39.59 67.17
N MET A 4 6.93 40.10 67.66
CA MET A 4 8.09 40.46 66.84
C MET A 4 8.89 39.22 66.42
N LYS A 5 9.06 38.24 67.31
CA LYS A 5 9.69 36.95 66.99
C LYS A 5 8.87 36.13 65.96
N LYS A 6 7.52 36.23 66.00
CA LYS A 6 6.67 35.56 65.02
C LYS A 6 6.76 36.24 63.63
N LYS A 7 6.81 37.60 63.55
CA LYS A 7 7.02 38.29 62.30
C LYS A 7 8.39 38.00 61.66
N ILE A 8 9.45 37.95 62.48
CA ILE A 8 10.81 37.62 61.98
C ILE A 8 10.85 36.19 61.44
N LYS A 9 10.20 35.22 62.09
CA LYS A 9 10.11 33.85 61.55
C LYS A 9 9.38 33.76 60.22
N TRP A 10 8.30 34.54 60.04
CA TRP A 10 7.59 34.60 58.74
C TRP A 10 8.39 35.28 57.65
N ILE A 11 9.14 36.36 57.97
CA ILE A 11 10.02 37.04 57.01
C ILE A 11 11.17 36.10 56.60
N ILE A 12 11.77 35.36 57.52
CA ILE A 12 12.80 34.35 57.20
C ILE A 12 12.23 33.23 56.32
N ALA A 13 11.01 32.73 56.64
CA ALA A 13 10.36 31.69 55.85
C ALA A 13 10.06 32.18 54.40
N ILE A 14 9.64 33.43 54.21
CA ILE A 14 9.41 34.03 52.92
C ILE A 14 10.72 34.23 52.15
N ILE A 15 11.79 34.66 52.81
CA ILE A 15 13.12 34.79 52.18
C ILE A 15 13.68 33.41 51.76
N VAL A 16 13.50 32.38 52.58
CA VAL A 16 13.91 31.00 52.24
C VAL A 16 13.08 30.48 51.07
N LEU A 17 11.77 30.71 51.03
CA LEU A 17 10.91 30.34 49.89
C LEU A 17 11.29 31.08 48.63
N LEU A 18 11.63 32.38 48.70
CA LEU A 18 12.12 33.17 47.58
C LEU A 18 13.49 32.66 47.07
N LEU A 19 14.41 32.31 47.98
CA LEU A 19 15.70 31.74 47.62
C LEU A 19 15.58 30.35 47.00
N ILE A 20 14.63 29.54 47.47
CA ILE A 20 14.29 28.24 46.84
C ILE A 20 13.66 28.44 45.47
N ALA A 21 12.73 29.41 45.33
CA ALA A 21 12.13 29.74 44.03
C ALA A 21 13.15 30.27 43.02
N VAL A 22 14.10 31.12 43.46
CA VAL A 22 15.21 31.63 42.63
C VAL A 22 16.19 30.49 42.32
N GLY A 23 16.49 29.60 43.27
CA GLY A 23 17.33 28.43 43.07
C GLY A 23 16.69 27.44 42.09
N ILE A 24 15.41 27.16 42.22
CA ILE A 24 14.65 26.32 41.29
C ILE A 24 14.54 27.00 39.92
N GLY A 25 14.19 28.30 39.86
CA GLY A 25 14.14 29.06 38.61
C GLY A 25 15.51 29.13 37.94
N GLY A 26 16.59 29.40 38.71
CA GLY A 26 17.96 29.37 38.22
C GLY A 26 18.39 27.95 37.76
N TYR A 27 18.00 26.91 38.48
CA TYR A 27 18.25 25.54 38.09
C TYR A 27 17.51 25.19 36.78
N PHE A 28 16.24 25.57 36.62
CA PHE A 28 15.50 25.38 35.37
C PHE A 28 16.07 26.22 34.21
N ILE A 29 16.50 27.45 34.45
CA ILE A 29 17.12 28.30 33.42
C ILE A 29 18.48 27.73 33.02
N VAL A 30 19.31 27.26 33.96
CA VAL A 30 20.63 26.66 33.68
C VAL A 30 20.48 25.30 32.99
N PHE A 31 19.50 24.49 33.37
CA PHE A 31 19.22 23.22 32.67
C PHE A 31 18.57 23.41 31.30
N ALA A 32 17.69 24.39 31.14
CA ALA A 32 17.11 24.71 29.83
C ALA A 32 18.13 25.32 28.87
N SER A 33 19.19 26.00 29.37
CA SER A 33 20.24 26.58 28.53
C SER A 33 21.32 25.60 28.11
N ASN A 34 21.39 24.41 28.73
CA ASN A 34 22.43 23.40 28.44
C ASN A 34 21.93 22.20 27.63
N THR A 35 20.64 22.13 27.30
CA THR A 35 20.12 21.11 26.42
C THR A 35 20.25 21.60 24.98
N ALA A 36 21.11 20.99 24.19
CA ALA A 36 21.18 21.30 22.78
C ALA A 36 19.83 21.01 22.12
N PHE A 37 19.32 21.97 21.38
CA PHE A 37 18.10 21.78 20.58
C PHE A 37 18.43 20.81 19.44
N THR A 38 17.80 19.65 19.44
CA THR A 38 18.08 18.56 18.49
C THR A 38 17.00 18.38 17.43
N GLU A 39 15.85 19.07 17.58
CA GLU A 39 14.78 19.00 16.60
C GLU A 39 15.14 19.76 15.34
N LYS A 40 14.66 19.28 14.19
CA LYS A 40 14.93 19.84 12.87
C LYS A 40 13.83 20.76 12.36
N GLU A 41 12.68 20.75 13.01
CA GLU A 41 11.47 21.48 12.62
C GLU A 41 11.00 22.40 13.76
N GLY A 42 10.23 23.42 13.39
CA GLY A 42 9.63 24.35 14.36
C GLY A 42 10.63 25.32 15.01
N MET A 43 11.83 25.51 14.45
CA MET A 43 12.86 26.42 14.95
C MET A 43 13.02 27.64 14.06
N VAL A 44 13.49 28.74 14.67
CA VAL A 44 13.98 29.92 13.95
C VAL A 44 15.32 30.33 14.56
N TYR A 45 16.36 30.41 13.74
CA TYR A 45 17.69 30.83 14.18
C TYR A 45 17.70 32.32 14.48
N GLN A 46 18.21 32.69 15.68
CA GLN A 46 18.36 34.07 16.15
C GLN A 46 19.74 34.24 16.78
N ASN A 47 20.27 35.47 16.76
CA ASN A 47 21.63 35.81 17.27
C ASN A 47 22.73 34.94 16.66
N SER A 48 22.56 34.55 15.38
CA SER A 48 23.45 33.65 14.65
C SER A 48 23.91 34.26 13.32
N GLU A 49 24.06 35.58 13.27
CA GLU A 49 24.53 36.37 12.11
C GLU A 49 23.78 36.02 10.81
N PHE A 50 24.47 35.45 9.85
CA PHE A 50 23.90 35.09 8.53
C PHE A 50 22.84 33.97 8.58
N LEU A 51 22.69 33.28 9.70
CA LEU A 51 21.64 32.29 9.90
C LEU A 51 20.33 32.88 10.47
N ASN A 52 20.34 34.14 10.87
CA ASN A 52 19.16 34.79 11.44
C ASN A 52 17.97 34.71 10.48
N GLY A 53 16.84 34.24 10.99
CA GLY A 53 15.61 34.08 10.21
C GLY A 53 15.50 32.79 9.42
N CYS A 54 16.50 31.90 9.44
CA CYS A 54 16.32 30.54 8.93
C CYS A 54 15.29 29.82 9.80
N ASP A 55 14.21 29.36 9.19
CA ASP A 55 13.06 28.75 9.84
C ASP A 55 13.09 27.20 9.80
N SER A 56 14.17 26.63 9.30
CA SER A 56 14.39 25.19 9.27
C SER A 56 15.88 24.83 9.26
N TYR A 57 16.16 23.60 9.71
CA TYR A 57 17.53 23.06 9.69
C TYR A 57 18.13 23.05 8.29
N ASP A 58 17.37 22.66 7.28
CA ASP A 58 17.86 22.55 5.90
C ASP A 58 18.20 23.91 5.30
N LYS A 59 17.43 24.96 5.58
CA LYS A 59 17.76 26.33 5.18
C LYS A 59 19.03 26.83 5.87
N ALA A 60 19.19 26.53 7.16
CA ALA A 60 20.39 26.89 7.90
C ALA A 60 21.64 26.18 7.34
N VAL A 61 21.55 24.86 7.08
CA VAL A 61 22.64 24.09 6.46
C VAL A 61 23.04 24.67 5.11
N LYS A 62 22.06 25.00 4.25
CA LYS A 62 22.31 25.61 2.95
C LYS A 62 23.04 26.95 3.09
N SER A 63 22.58 27.82 3.99
CA SER A 63 23.20 29.12 4.25
C SER A 63 24.65 28.97 4.77
N VAL A 64 24.91 27.98 5.65
CA VAL A 64 26.28 27.70 6.13
C VAL A 64 27.18 27.23 4.98
N VAL A 65 26.67 26.31 4.14
CA VAL A 65 27.45 25.81 3.00
C VAL A 65 27.77 26.95 2.03
N GLU A 66 26.79 27.77 1.65
CA GLU A 66 27.00 28.94 0.80
C GLU A 66 28.00 29.94 1.40
N TYR A 67 27.95 30.19 2.69
CA TYR A 67 28.90 31.05 3.39
C TYR A 67 30.32 30.49 3.31
N LEU A 68 30.52 29.21 3.61
CA LEU A 68 31.81 28.56 3.58
C LEU A 68 32.43 28.53 2.17
N GLU A 69 31.62 28.27 1.15
CA GLU A 69 32.07 28.25 -0.26
C GLU A 69 32.42 29.63 -0.76
N ASN A 70 31.63 30.67 -0.46
CA ASN A 70 31.88 32.05 -0.85
C ASN A 70 33.15 32.60 -0.22
N HIS A 71 33.45 32.20 1.03
CA HIS A 71 34.67 32.62 1.72
C HIS A 71 35.89 31.70 1.43
N LYS A 72 35.70 30.64 0.60
CA LYS A 72 36.75 29.67 0.23
C LYS A 72 37.39 28.95 1.45
N VAL A 73 36.62 28.81 2.54
CA VAL A 73 37.07 28.13 3.77
C VAL A 73 36.48 26.73 3.93
N GLY A 74 35.55 26.33 3.03
CA GLY A 74 34.94 25.01 3.01
C GLY A 74 34.23 24.75 1.68
N LYS A 75 33.74 23.53 1.51
CA LYS A 75 32.93 23.12 0.38
C LYS A 75 31.92 22.06 0.79
N SER A 76 30.80 22.01 0.09
CA SER A 76 29.83 20.91 0.22
C SER A 76 30.48 19.57 -0.11
N LYS A 77 30.21 18.56 0.71
CA LYS A 77 30.62 17.19 0.46
C LYS A 77 29.56 16.24 0.97
N ILE A 78 29.08 15.35 0.11
CA ILE A 78 28.22 14.26 0.49
C ILE A 78 29.09 13.11 0.99
N ASN A 79 28.90 12.70 2.23
CA ASN A 79 29.55 11.52 2.79
C ASN A 79 28.54 10.38 2.86
N TYR A 80 28.77 9.35 2.08
CA TYR A 80 27.98 8.13 2.14
C TYR A 80 28.46 7.27 3.31
N ARG A 81 27.51 6.86 4.16
CA ARG A 81 27.75 5.88 5.23
C ARG A 81 26.99 4.60 4.87
N GLN A 82 27.67 3.71 4.19
CA GLN A 82 27.16 2.38 3.90
C GLN A 82 27.93 1.37 4.75
N ARG A 83 27.23 0.31 5.16
CA ARG A 83 27.90 -0.87 5.71
C ARG A 83 28.46 -1.67 4.55
N ASP A 84 29.59 -2.33 4.76
CA ASP A 84 30.12 -3.28 3.79
C ASP A 84 29.06 -4.35 3.51
N ALA A 85 28.81 -4.60 2.23
CA ALA A 85 27.89 -5.62 1.78
C ALA A 85 28.68 -6.78 1.16
N ILE A 86 28.50 -7.97 1.71
CA ILE A 86 29.07 -9.18 1.16
C ILE A 86 28.15 -9.68 0.06
N PHE A 87 28.66 -9.78 -1.17
CA PHE A 87 27.90 -10.28 -2.34
C PHE A 87 27.88 -11.79 -2.44
N SER A 88 28.14 -12.51 -1.37
CA SER A 88 28.11 -13.97 -1.36
C SER A 88 27.27 -14.50 -0.21
N ARG A 89 26.76 -15.73 -0.38
CA ARG A 89 25.96 -16.44 0.61
C ARG A 89 26.50 -17.84 0.81
N GLN A 90 26.58 -18.26 2.04
CA GLN A 90 26.91 -19.61 2.45
C GLN A 90 25.68 -20.52 2.35
N ARG A 91 25.13 -20.66 1.14
CA ARG A 91 23.93 -21.44 0.84
C ARG A 91 24.16 -22.24 -0.42
N TYR A 92 23.46 -23.39 -0.53
CA TYR A 92 23.48 -24.18 -1.75
C TYR A 92 22.71 -23.51 -2.88
N TRP A 93 21.44 -23.11 -2.64
CA TRP A 93 20.59 -22.51 -3.66
C TRP A 93 20.98 -21.06 -3.93
N GLY A 94 21.45 -20.81 -5.13
CA GLY A 94 21.89 -19.53 -5.68
C GLY A 94 22.78 -19.76 -6.89
N GLU A 95 23.10 -18.72 -7.64
CA GLU A 95 24.06 -18.79 -8.73
C GLU A 95 25.47 -19.00 -8.16
N PRO A 96 26.22 -20.06 -8.57
CA PRO A 96 27.58 -20.24 -8.12
C PRO A 96 28.49 -19.15 -8.67
N VAL A 97 29.43 -18.71 -7.85
CA VAL A 97 30.38 -17.66 -8.26
C VAL A 97 31.46 -18.27 -9.14
N PRO A 98 31.65 -17.84 -10.41
CA PRO A 98 32.56 -18.48 -11.35
C PRO A 98 34.03 -18.09 -11.11
N ILE A 99 34.54 -18.46 -9.94
CA ILE A 99 35.89 -18.13 -9.45
C ILE A 99 36.57 -19.40 -8.95
N TYR A 100 37.86 -19.53 -9.23
CA TYR A 100 38.75 -20.52 -8.61
C TYR A 100 39.89 -19.82 -7.89
N TYR A 101 40.57 -20.50 -6.97
CA TYR A 101 41.66 -19.97 -6.18
C TYR A 101 43.00 -20.65 -6.52
N GLU A 102 43.98 -19.82 -6.90
CA GLU A 102 45.37 -20.24 -7.08
C GLU A 102 46.26 -19.49 -6.10
N ASN A 103 46.87 -20.19 -5.15
CA ASN A 103 47.64 -19.58 -4.06
C ASN A 103 46.84 -18.56 -3.27
N GLU A 104 45.62 -18.88 -2.92
CA GLU A 104 44.65 -18.02 -2.21
C GLU A 104 44.21 -16.76 -2.99
N MET A 105 44.67 -16.59 -4.22
CA MET A 105 44.23 -15.50 -5.09
C MET A 105 43.07 -15.92 -5.98
N PRO A 106 41.99 -15.12 -6.07
CA PRO A 106 40.85 -15.45 -6.90
C PRO A 106 41.09 -15.15 -8.38
N TYR A 107 40.70 -16.07 -9.24
CA TYR A 107 40.72 -15.95 -10.70
C TYR A 107 39.35 -16.34 -11.28
N THR A 108 38.91 -15.62 -12.29
CA THR A 108 37.65 -15.91 -12.98
C THR A 108 37.80 -17.11 -13.90
N LEU A 109 36.75 -17.93 -14.01
CA LEU A 109 36.64 -18.92 -15.04
C LEU A 109 36.59 -18.30 -16.44
N PRO A 110 37.12 -18.95 -17.48
CA PRO A 110 36.96 -18.47 -18.86
C PRO A 110 35.48 -18.56 -19.27
N VAL A 111 35.06 -17.64 -20.17
CA VAL A 111 33.67 -17.63 -20.67
C VAL A 111 33.25 -18.96 -21.30
N SER A 112 34.16 -19.68 -21.91
CA SER A 112 33.92 -21.03 -22.51
C SER A 112 33.52 -22.10 -21.49
N ALA A 113 33.74 -21.85 -20.18
CA ALA A 113 33.40 -22.78 -19.10
C ALA A 113 32.06 -22.39 -18.41
N LEU A 114 31.36 -21.40 -18.91
CA LEU A 114 30.06 -20.98 -18.40
C LEU A 114 28.92 -21.64 -19.21
N PRO A 115 27.80 -21.94 -18.60
CA PRO A 115 27.46 -21.68 -17.20
C PRO A 115 28.17 -22.62 -16.22
N LEU A 116 28.60 -22.12 -15.06
CA LEU A 116 29.00 -22.93 -13.93
C LEU A 116 27.75 -23.47 -13.24
N GLU A 117 27.49 -24.75 -13.36
CA GLU A 117 26.32 -25.41 -12.80
C GLU A 117 26.51 -25.75 -11.32
N LEU A 118 25.40 -25.74 -10.55
CA LEU A 118 25.42 -26.24 -9.18
C LEU A 118 25.73 -27.73 -9.15
N PRO A 119 26.73 -28.19 -8.37
CA PRO A 119 27.05 -29.60 -8.26
C PRO A 119 26.02 -30.34 -7.41
N GLU A 120 25.85 -31.64 -7.66
CA GLU A 120 25.08 -32.48 -6.76
C GLU A 120 25.78 -32.64 -5.42
N VAL A 121 25.00 -32.53 -4.33
CA VAL A 121 25.45 -32.71 -2.95
C VAL A 121 24.51 -33.66 -2.21
N GLU A 122 25.06 -34.46 -1.30
CA GLU A 122 24.25 -35.35 -0.47
C GLU A 122 23.47 -34.62 0.63
N LYS A 123 23.97 -33.46 1.06
CA LYS A 123 23.40 -32.63 2.15
C LYS A 123 23.51 -31.15 1.81
N TYR A 124 22.44 -30.39 2.03
CA TYR A 124 22.39 -28.92 1.89
C TYR A 124 22.82 -28.18 3.18
N LEU A 125 23.62 -28.83 4.00
CA LEU A 125 24.17 -28.30 5.26
C LEU A 125 25.64 -27.91 5.07
N PRO A 126 26.18 -27.01 5.90
CA PRO A 126 27.62 -26.78 5.95
C PRO A 126 28.39 -28.07 6.16
N THR A 127 29.66 -28.09 5.75
CA THR A 127 30.58 -29.19 6.04
C THR A 127 30.86 -29.30 7.53
N GLU A 128 31.47 -30.39 8.00
CA GLU A 128 31.87 -30.56 9.40
C GLU A 128 32.93 -29.52 9.82
N ASP A 129 33.74 -29.04 8.86
CA ASP A 129 34.75 -27.99 9.08
C ASP A 129 34.17 -26.57 9.01
N GLY A 130 32.87 -26.42 8.70
CA GLY A 130 32.17 -25.14 8.64
C GLY A 130 32.16 -24.47 7.26
N ASP A 131 32.63 -25.11 6.21
CA ASP A 131 32.54 -24.60 4.85
C ASP A 131 31.10 -24.55 4.34
N PRO A 132 30.80 -23.70 3.35
CA PRO A 132 29.48 -23.66 2.71
C PRO A 132 29.04 -25.02 2.17
N PRO A 133 27.71 -25.24 1.95
CA PRO A 133 27.17 -26.51 1.47
C PRO A 133 27.81 -27.07 0.19
N LEU A 134 28.32 -26.21 -0.71
CA LEU A 134 29.06 -26.63 -1.90
C LEU A 134 30.35 -27.39 -1.59
N GLY A 135 30.91 -27.21 -0.38
CA GLY A 135 32.06 -28.00 0.10
C GLY A 135 31.78 -29.48 0.25
N ASN A 136 30.51 -29.93 0.27
CA ASN A 136 30.13 -31.35 0.26
C ASN A 136 30.14 -31.97 -1.15
N ALA A 137 30.39 -31.18 -2.19
CA ALA A 137 30.34 -31.65 -3.56
C ALA A 137 31.57 -32.52 -3.90
N LYS A 138 31.35 -33.65 -4.52
CA LYS A 138 32.40 -34.54 -4.98
C LYS A 138 33.06 -34.04 -6.28
N ASN A 139 32.33 -33.29 -7.10
CA ASN A 139 32.76 -32.77 -8.39
C ASN A 139 32.57 -31.24 -8.42
N PHE A 140 33.50 -30.53 -7.83
CA PHE A 140 33.47 -29.07 -7.81
C PHE A 140 34.87 -28.48 -7.63
N ALA A 141 35.79 -28.88 -8.52
CA ALA A 141 37.13 -28.35 -8.65
C ALA A 141 37.41 -27.95 -10.09
N TRP A 142 38.29 -27.00 -10.33
CA TRP A 142 38.61 -26.46 -11.64
C TRP A 142 39.91 -27.02 -12.18
N ASP A 143 39.84 -27.79 -13.25
CA ASP A 143 41.00 -28.21 -14.05
C ASP A 143 41.36 -27.10 -15.05
N LYS A 144 42.40 -26.34 -14.74
CA LYS A 144 42.85 -25.18 -15.51
C LYS A 144 43.41 -25.58 -16.90
N VAL A 145 43.99 -26.76 -17.01
CA VAL A 145 44.59 -27.26 -18.27
C VAL A 145 43.48 -27.68 -19.23
N ASN A 146 42.53 -28.47 -18.76
CA ASN A 146 41.44 -29.03 -19.59
C ASN A 146 40.21 -28.11 -19.59
N GLN A 147 40.21 -27.01 -18.86
CA GLN A 147 39.13 -26.04 -18.75
C GLN A 147 37.76 -26.67 -18.45
N LYS A 148 37.68 -27.48 -17.41
CA LYS A 148 36.46 -28.17 -16.99
C LYS A 148 36.39 -28.37 -15.48
N VAL A 149 35.18 -28.54 -14.98
CA VAL A 149 34.92 -28.95 -13.60
C VAL A 149 35.23 -30.45 -13.45
N VAL A 150 35.97 -30.80 -12.40
CA VAL A 150 36.41 -32.17 -12.11
C VAL A 150 36.19 -32.52 -10.63
N SER A 151 36.55 -33.75 -10.23
CA SER A 151 36.47 -34.20 -8.85
C SER A 151 37.33 -33.35 -7.91
N THR A 152 36.81 -33.02 -6.73
CA THR A 152 37.51 -32.31 -5.66
C THR A 152 38.72 -33.10 -5.12
N GLU A 153 38.74 -34.44 -5.27
CA GLU A 153 39.88 -35.31 -4.91
C GLU A 153 41.13 -35.03 -5.76
N LEU A 154 40.97 -34.38 -6.92
CA LEU A 154 42.06 -34.10 -7.86
C LEU A 154 42.75 -32.75 -7.57
N ILE A 155 42.32 -32.01 -6.56
CA ILE A 155 42.93 -30.69 -6.21
C ILE A 155 44.40 -30.91 -5.83
N ASP A 156 45.28 -30.39 -6.65
CA ASP A 156 46.74 -30.42 -6.45
C ASP A 156 47.38 -29.04 -6.29
N ASN A 157 46.59 -27.96 -6.44
CA ASN A 157 47.03 -26.58 -6.44
C ASN A 157 48.14 -26.24 -7.46
N GLN A 158 48.25 -27.06 -8.53
CA GLN A 158 49.18 -26.82 -9.64
C GLN A 158 48.43 -26.79 -10.98
N ASN A 159 47.54 -27.75 -11.20
CA ASN A 159 46.69 -27.87 -12.40
C ASN A 159 45.21 -27.85 -12.06
N VAL A 160 44.83 -28.38 -10.91
CA VAL A 160 43.47 -28.46 -10.41
C VAL A 160 43.33 -27.65 -9.13
N PHE A 161 42.40 -26.70 -9.15
CA PHE A 161 42.23 -25.67 -8.13
C PHE A 161 40.83 -25.75 -7.50
N PRO A 162 40.69 -25.31 -6.22
CA PRO A 162 39.39 -25.22 -5.58
C PRO A 162 38.54 -24.09 -6.20
N LEU A 163 37.26 -24.36 -6.41
CA LEU A 163 36.25 -23.34 -6.78
C LEU A 163 35.73 -22.60 -5.54
N GLU A 164 35.16 -21.44 -5.78
CA GLU A 164 34.44 -20.68 -4.74
C GLU A 164 33.22 -21.46 -4.26
N LEU A 165 33.09 -21.65 -2.96
CA LEU A 165 32.04 -22.48 -2.35
C LEU A 165 30.79 -21.70 -2.00
N SER A 166 30.84 -20.37 -2.04
CA SER A 166 29.64 -19.54 -1.82
C SER A 166 28.84 -19.36 -3.11
N THR A 167 27.59 -19.00 -2.95
CA THR A 167 26.70 -18.63 -4.06
C THR A 167 26.41 -17.13 -4.03
N MET A 168 25.93 -16.57 -5.13
CA MET A 168 25.45 -15.21 -5.20
C MET A 168 24.17 -15.06 -4.34
N PRO A 169 23.79 -13.83 -3.91
CA PRO A 169 22.50 -13.60 -3.25
C PRO A 169 21.34 -14.10 -4.10
N GLY A 170 20.27 -14.58 -3.47
CA GLY A 170 19.08 -15.06 -4.20
C GLY A 170 18.41 -14.02 -5.10
N TRP A 171 18.71 -12.73 -4.89
CA TRP A 171 18.26 -11.63 -5.75
C TRP A 171 19.19 -11.36 -6.96
N ALA A 172 20.31 -12.02 -7.08
CA ALA A 172 21.28 -11.72 -8.14
C ALA A 172 20.68 -11.93 -9.53
N GLY A 173 20.19 -13.12 -9.84
CA GLY A 173 19.56 -13.43 -11.12
C GLY A 173 18.20 -12.78 -11.28
N SER A 174 17.36 -12.85 -10.25
CA SER A 174 15.98 -12.31 -10.32
C SER A 174 15.91 -10.78 -10.37
N SER A 175 17.01 -10.07 -10.16
CA SER A 175 17.00 -8.62 -10.14
C SER A 175 17.12 -7.96 -11.51
N TRP A 176 17.38 -8.70 -12.56
CA TRP A 176 17.45 -8.22 -13.94
C TRP A 176 16.58 -9.03 -14.92
N TYR A 177 15.65 -9.85 -14.42
CA TYR A 177 14.79 -10.72 -15.21
C TYR A 177 14.02 -9.97 -16.30
N PHE A 178 13.61 -8.72 -16.05
CA PHE A 178 12.90 -7.88 -17.00
C PHE A 178 13.73 -7.59 -18.27
N LEU A 179 15.05 -7.51 -18.16
CA LEU A 179 15.93 -7.41 -19.33
C LEU A 179 15.92 -8.71 -20.16
N ARG A 180 15.99 -9.86 -19.48
CA ARG A 180 15.90 -11.15 -20.16
C ARG A 180 14.57 -11.36 -20.86
N TYR A 181 13.47 -10.85 -20.29
CA TYR A 181 12.14 -10.93 -20.89
C TYR A 181 12.02 -10.15 -22.20
N MET A 182 12.84 -9.11 -22.41
CA MET A 182 12.87 -8.38 -23.67
C MET A 182 13.38 -9.23 -24.83
N ASN A 183 14.23 -10.22 -24.56
CA ASN A 183 14.86 -11.08 -25.58
C ASN A 183 14.99 -12.55 -25.08
N PRO A 184 13.88 -13.23 -24.78
CA PRO A 184 13.89 -14.50 -24.03
C PRO A 184 14.53 -15.67 -24.77
N ASN A 185 14.55 -15.65 -26.11
CA ASN A 185 15.05 -16.71 -26.95
C ASN A 185 16.51 -16.52 -27.43
N ASN A 186 17.20 -15.50 -26.92
CA ASN A 186 18.59 -15.25 -27.26
C ASN A 186 19.50 -16.22 -26.49
N GLU A 187 20.21 -17.09 -27.21
CA GLU A 187 21.13 -18.07 -26.61
C GLU A 187 22.56 -17.53 -26.44
N ALA A 188 22.90 -16.43 -27.12
CA ALA A 188 24.25 -15.86 -27.09
C ALA A 188 24.47 -14.83 -25.97
N GLU A 189 23.42 -14.08 -25.63
CA GLU A 189 23.46 -12.97 -24.67
C GLU A 189 22.21 -12.98 -23.80
N PHE A 190 22.29 -12.36 -22.61
CA PHE A 190 21.11 -12.22 -21.74
C PHE A 190 20.04 -11.31 -22.38
N CYS A 191 20.44 -10.35 -23.20
CA CYS A 191 19.58 -9.47 -24.00
C CYS A 191 20.43 -8.76 -25.05
N ASP A 192 19.99 -8.75 -26.32
CA ASP A 192 20.62 -7.94 -27.36
C ASP A 192 20.47 -6.45 -27.04
N LYS A 193 21.55 -5.69 -27.23
CA LYS A 193 21.58 -4.26 -26.90
C LYS A 193 20.54 -3.45 -27.68
N ASN A 194 20.33 -3.74 -28.97
CA ASN A 194 19.36 -2.98 -29.78
C ASN A 194 17.92 -3.26 -29.31
N ILE A 195 17.65 -4.49 -28.87
CA ILE A 195 16.35 -4.86 -28.30
C ILE A 195 16.15 -4.17 -26.94
N SER A 196 17.18 -4.18 -26.07
CA SER A 196 17.16 -3.44 -24.82
C SER A 196 16.98 -1.92 -25.03
N ASP A 197 17.64 -1.34 -26.04
CA ASP A 197 17.52 0.07 -26.35
C ASP A 197 16.14 0.42 -26.95
N TYR A 198 15.51 -0.50 -27.70
CA TYR A 198 14.16 -0.34 -28.23
C TYR A 198 13.10 -0.30 -27.11
N TRP A 199 13.14 -1.26 -26.17
CA TRP A 199 12.19 -1.31 -25.06
C TRP A 199 12.52 -0.29 -23.96
N GLY A 200 13.80 -0.01 -23.72
CA GLY A 200 14.28 0.93 -22.72
C GLY A 200 13.94 0.49 -21.28
N GLN A 201 13.64 1.47 -20.46
CA GLN A 201 13.19 1.24 -19.08
C GLN A 201 11.77 0.62 -19.07
N VAL A 202 11.48 -0.19 -18.06
CA VAL A 202 10.11 -0.69 -17.83
C VAL A 202 9.20 0.51 -17.53
N ASP A 203 8.13 0.68 -18.30
CA ASP A 203 7.23 1.84 -18.19
C ASP A 203 6.53 1.92 -16.83
N LEU A 204 6.05 0.77 -16.33
CA LEU A 204 5.35 0.66 -15.06
C LEU A 204 5.78 -0.61 -14.32
N TYR A 205 6.26 -0.43 -13.10
CA TYR A 205 6.64 -1.53 -12.21
C TYR A 205 5.84 -1.47 -10.92
N ILE A 206 5.10 -2.54 -10.63
CA ILE A 206 4.22 -2.62 -9.45
C ILE A 206 4.72 -3.73 -8.55
N GLY A 207 4.98 -3.42 -7.28
CA GLY A 207 5.45 -4.40 -6.31
C GLY A 207 5.48 -3.86 -4.90
N GLY A 208 5.43 -4.76 -3.90
CA GLY A 208 5.39 -4.38 -2.49
C GLY A 208 6.68 -3.70 -2.00
N SER A 209 6.55 -2.81 -1.05
CA SER A 209 7.67 -2.07 -0.43
C SER A 209 8.62 -2.98 0.36
N GLU A 210 8.21 -4.20 0.71
CA GLU A 210 9.05 -5.22 1.36
C GLU A 210 10.24 -5.65 0.50
N HIS A 211 10.19 -5.40 -0.80
CA HIS A 211 11.28 -5.67 -1.74
C HIS A 211 12.31 -4.54 -1.85
N ALA A 212 12.10 -3.41 -1.14
CA ALA A 212 12.95 -2.22 -1.26
C ALA A 212 14.43 -2.48 -0.94
N THR A 213 14.72 -3.25 0.11
CA THR A 213 16.10 -3.58 0.55
C THR A 213 16.68 -4.83 -0.12
N GLY A 214 15.91 -5.51 -0.96
CA GLY A 214 16.31 -6.71 -1.68
C GLY A 214 16.25 -6.48 -3.18
N HIS A 215 15.23 -7.02 -3.84
CA HIS A 215 15.06 -6.99 -5.29
C HIS A 215 15.20 -5.59 -5.91
N LEU A 216 14.57 -4.57 -5.33
CA LEU A 216 14.58 -3.22 -5.92
C LEU A 216 15.95 -2.56 -5.86
N LEU A 217 16.68 -2.74 -4.75
CA LEU A 217 18.05 -2.25 -4.62
C LEU A 217 18.98 -2.94 -5.62
N TYR A 218 18.88 -4.29 -5.74
CA TYR A 218 19.68 -5.06 -6.68
C TYR A 218 19.32 -4.75 -8.13
N SER A 219 18.04 -4.52 -8.47
CA SER A 219 17.63 -4.14 -9.83
C SER A 219 18.32 -2.85 -10.28
N ARG A 220 18.38 -1.83 -9.40
CA ARG A 220 19.09 -0.59 -9.68
C ARG A 220 20.61 -0.80 -9.79
N PHE A 221 21.18 -1.58 -8.87
CA PHE A 221 22.61 -1.92 -8.91
C PHE A 221 22.99 -2.62 -10.22
N TRP A 222 22.26 -3.66 -10.61
CA TRP A 222 22.53 -4.39 -11.84
C TRP A 222 22.33 -3.52 -13.08
N THR A 223 21.28 -2.71 -13.13
CA THR A 223 21.04 -1.79 -14.26
C THR A 223 22.21 -0.80 -14.43
N MET A 224 22.67 -0.17 -13.35
CA MET A 224 23.83 0.74 -13.38
C MET A 224 25.11 0.00 -13.80
N PHE A 225 25.37 -1.18 -13.24
CA PHE A 225 26.52 -1.99 -13.60
C PHE A 225 26.51 -2.40 -15.08
N LEU A 226 25.39 -2.90 -15.59
CA LEU A 226 25.25 -3.32 -16.99
C LEU A 226 25.41 -2.13 -17.95
N LYS A 227 24.91 -0.95 -17.58
CA LYS A 227 25.17 0.30 -18.32
C LYS A 227 26.65 0.66 -18.33
N ASP A 228 27.31 0.66 -17.17
CA ASP A 228 28.74 0.97 -17.06
C ASP A 228 29.60 0.01 -17.88
N ARG A 229 29.14 -1.24 -18.03
CA ARG A 229 29.78 -2.24 -18.88
C ARG A 229 29.38 -2.17 -20.36
N GLY A 230 28.43 -1.27 -20.73
CA GLY A 230 28.00 -1.05 -22.10
C GLY A 230 26.97 -2.04 -22.67
N PHE A 231 26.40 -2.89 -21.82
CA PHE A 231 25.38 -3.87 -22.23
C PHE A 231 24.01 -3.25 -22.48
N ILE A 232 23.67 -2.18 -21.75
CA ILE A 232 22.43 -1.43 -21.88
C ILE A 232 22.73 0.08 -21.86
N SER A 233 21.76 0.93 -22.23
CA SER A 233 21.96 2.38 -22.37
C SER A 233 21.33 3.21 -21.25
N HIS A 234 20.43 2.66 -20.44
CA HIS A 234 19.71 3.37 -19.38
C HIS A 234 20.30 3.10 -18.00
N GLU A 235 20.13 4.06 -17.06
CA GLU A 235 20.70 3.99 -15.70
C GLU A 235 19.73 3.42 -14.66
N GLU A 236 18.43 3.69 -14.85
CA GLU A 236 17.38 3.24 -13.94
C GLU A 236 16.54 2.15 -14.62
N PRO A 237 16.11 1.13 -13.88
CA PRO A 237 15.35 0.03 -14.47
C PRO A 237 13.92 0.39 -14.84
N PHE A 238 13.29 1.31 -14.08
CA PHE A 238 11.85 1.60 -14.16
C PHE A 238 11.61 3.10 -14.35
N GLN A 239 10.66 3.46 -15.24
CA GLN A 239 10.20 4.84 -15.42
C GLN A 239 9.25 5.26 -14.30
N LYS A 240 8.31 4.38 -13.95
CA LYS A 240 7.35 4.59 -12.88
C LYS A 240 7.27 3.35 -12.02
N MET A 241 7.34 3.56 -10.71
CA MET A 241 7.19 2.49 -9.73
C MET A 241 6.05 2.82 -8.77
N ILE A 242 5.23 1.81 -8.49
CA ILE A 242 4.14 1.88 -7.51
C ILE A 242 4.34 0.76 -6.50
N ASN A 243 4.41 1.13 -5.21
CA ASN A 243 4.41 0.17 -4.12
C ASN A 243 2.99 0.07 -3.54
N GLN A 244 2.40 -1.11 -3.62
CA GLN A 244 1.12 -1.35 -2.95
C GLN A 244 1.31 -1.30 -1.43
N GLY A 245 0.32 -0.73 -0.74
CA GLY A 245 0.21 -0.84 0.70
C GLY A 245 -0.07 -2.29 1.13
N MET A 246 0.45 -2.68 2.28
CA MET A 246 0.21 -4.01 2.83
C MET A 246 -1.22 -4.16 3.33
N ILE A 247 -1.81 -5.34 3.14
CA ILE A 247 -3.00 -5.77 3.86
C ILE A 247 -2.55 -6.29 5.22
N LEU A 248 -3.03 -5.64 6.29
CA LEU A 248 -2.63 -5.89 7.66
C LEU A 248 -3.66 -6.77 8.36
N GLY A 249 -3.22 -7.59 9.30
CA GLY A 249 -4.09 -8.37 10.16
C GLY A 249 -4.48 -7.61 11.42
N ILE A 250 -5.55 -8.04 12.05
CA ILE A 250 -5.94 -7.59 13.38
C ILE A 250 -5.45 -8.66 14.37
N SER A 251 -4.47 -8.30 15.21
CA SER A 251 -4.00 -9.14 16.29
C SER A 251 -4.83 -8.91 17.55
N ALA A 252 -5.06 -9.98 18.29
CA ALA A 252 -5.69 -9.91 19.61
C ALA A 252 -4.67 -10.30 20.70
N PHE A 253 -4.80 -9.67 21.87
CA PHE A 253 -3.85 -9.84 22.95
C PHE A 253 -4.55 -10.09 24.29
N VAL A 254 -3.92 -10.94 25.09
CA VAL A 254 -4.20 -11.07 26.51
C VAL A 254 -3.00 -10.61 27.33
N TYR A 255 -3.23 -10.18 28.56
CA TYR A 255 -2.22 -9.69 29.49
C TYR A 255 -2.03 -10.71 30.63
N ARG A 256 -0.89 -11.39 30.61
CA ARG A 256 -0.50 -12.30 31.69
C ARG A 256 0.23 -11.54 32.77
N VAL A 257 -0.18 -11.68 34.05
CA VAL A 257 0.52 -11.10 35.18
C VAL A 257 1.84 -11.85 35.39
N ASP A 258 2.94 -11.10 35.48
CA ASP A 258 4.29 -11.65 35.50
C ASP A 258 4.47 -12.68 36.64
N GLY A 259 5.14 -13.78 36.30
CA GLY A 259 5.42 -14.87 37.23
C GLY A 259 4.21 -15.70 37.66
N THR A 260 3.03 -15.48 37.07
CA THR A 260 1.78 -16.19 37.46
C THR A 260 1.08 -16.81 36.23
N ASN A 261 0.01 -17.58 36.49
CA ASN A 261 -0.92 -18.04 35.46
C ASN A 261 -2.24 -17.23 35.47
N LYS A 262 -2.17 -15.94 35.88
CA LYS A 262 -3.32 -15.03 35.93
C LYS A 262 -3.31 -14.12 34.72
N TYR A 263 -4.46 -13.93 34.11
CA TYR A 263 -4.69 -13.09 32.96
C TYR A 263 -5.64 -11.95 33.34
N VAL A 264 -5.23 -10.72 33.10
CA VAL A 264 -5.96 -9.52 33.49
C VAL A 264 -6.59 -8.82 32.28
N SER A 265 -7.86 -8.41 32.39
CA SER A 265 -8.57 -7.68 31.36
C SER A 265 -7.87 -6.36 31.03
N LYS A 266 -7.97 -5.92 29.76
CA LYS A 266 -7.25 -4.76 29.19
C LYS A 266 -7.27 -3.51 30.09
N ALA A 267 -8.44 -3.08 30.56
CA ALA A 267 -8.55 -1.84 31.33
C ALA A 267 -7.86 -1.91 32.70
N LEU A 268 -7.73 -3.11 33.25
CA LEU A 268 -7.10 -3.37 34.54
C LEU A 268 -5.59 -3.68 34.42
N ALA A 269 -5.09 -3.93 33.20
CA ALA A 269 -3.70 -4.35 32.98
C ALA A 269 -2.67 -3.32 33.46
N LYS A 270 -3.02 -2.03 33.47
CA LYS A 270 -2.16 -0.94 33.97
C LYS A 270 -1.82 -1.02 35.47
N ASP A 271 -2.60 -1.79 36.25
CA ASP A 271 -2.45 -1.93 37.68
C ASP A 271 -1.54 -3.14 38.07
N TYR A 272 -0.98 -3.84 37.05
CA TYR A 272 -0.14 -5.02 37.18
C TYR A 272 1.10 -4.94 36.30
N GLU A 273 2.18 -5.59 36.71
CA GLU A 273 3.26 -5.92 35.79
C GLU A 273 2.81 -7.08 34.92
N THR A 274 2.75 -6.87 33.58
CA THR A 274 2.14 -7.84 32.68
C THR A 274 2.98 -8.11 31.46
N GLN A 275 2.87 -9.32 30.92
CA GLN A 275 3.37 -9.74 29.63
C GLN A 275 2.21 -9.77 28.63
N LYS A 276 2.34 -9.05 27.53
CA LYS A 276 1.38 -9.02 26.40
C LYS A 276 1.60 -10.25 25.52
N ILE A 277 0.57 -11.06 25.30
CA ILE A 277 0.64 -12.33 24.57
C ILE A 277 -0.38 -12.30 23.41
N HIS A 278 0.08 -12.61 22.19
CA HIS A 278 -0.80 -12.80 21.04
C HIS A 278 -1.68 -14.03 21.23
N ILE A 279 -2.93 -13.90 20.84
CA ILE A 279 -3.91 -14.99 20.81
C ILE A 279 -4.61 -15.06 19.46
N ASP A 280 -5.17 -16.23 19.16
CA ASP A 280 -5.97 -16.40 17.95
C ASP A 280 -7.29 -15.62 18.07
N ILE A 281 -7.64 -14.88 17.02
CA ILE A 281 -8.85 -14.05 16.98
C ILE A 281 -10.14 -14.90 17.08
N SER A 282 -10.09 -16.18 16.71
CA SER A 282 -11.20 -17.13 16.83
C SER A 282 -11.58 -17.45 18.27
N LEU A 283 -10.70 -17.11 19.24
CA LEU A 283 -10.97 -17.24 20.68
C LEU A 283 -11.86 -16.12 21.22
N LEU A 284 -12.20 -15.12 20.40
CA LEU A 284 -13.10 -14.04 20.79
C LEU A 284 -14.55 -14.41 20.52
N LYS A 285 -15.48 -13.82 21.27
CA LYS A 285 -16.91 -14.02 21.11
C LYS A 285 -17.45 -13.17 19.95
N GLY A 286 -17.62 -13.79 18.79
CA GLY A 286 -18.11 -13.12 17.60
C GLY A 286 -17.24 -11.93 17.17
N THR A 287 -17.83 -10.75 17.00
CA THR A 287 -17.13 -9.52 16.59
C THR A 287 -16.67 -8.64 17.75
N SER A 288 -16.97 -9.06 18.99
CA SER A 288 -16.61 -8.32 20.21
C SER A 288 -15.15 -8.54 20.60
N ASP A 289 -14.64 -7.71 21.50
CA ASP A 289 -13.31 -7.88 22.10
C ASP A 289 -13.34 -8.81 23.34
N GLU A 290 -14.49 -9.44 23.61
CA GLU A 290 -14.66 -10.35 24.73
C GLU A 290 -14.02 -11.72 24.43
N LEU A 291 -13.13 -12.16 25.31
CA LEU A 291 -12.49 -13.48 25.23
C LEU A 291 -13.48 -14.59 25.63
N ASP A 292 -13.51 -15.66 24.86
CA ASP A 292 -14.14 -16.92 25.27
C ASP A 292 -13.18 -17.69 26.17
N LEU A 293 -13.45 -17.66 27.48
CA LEU A 293 -12.54 -18.22 28.50
C LEU A 293 -12.37 -19.72 28.36
N ASP A 294 -13.42 -20.44 27.97
CA ASP A 294 -13.38 -21.89 27.83
C ASP A 294 -12.57 -22.29 26.59
N LYS A 295 -12.76 -21.60 25.47
CA LYS A 295 -11.94 -21.79 24.26
C LYS A 295 -10.48 -21.46 24.54
N PHE A 296 -10.19 -20.38 25.27
CA PHE A 296 -8.83 -20.00 25.61
C PHE A 296 -8.13 -21.08 26.46
N LYS A 297 -8.81 -21.61 27.48
CA LYS A 297 -8.26 -22.71 28.30
C LYS A 297 -8.02 -24.00 27.51
N ALA A 298 -8.87 -24.25 26.49
CA ALA A 298 -8.75 -25.43 25.64
C ALA A 298 -7.74 -25.26 24.51
N TRP A 299 -7.33 -24.02 24.16
CA TRP A 299 -6.49 -23.73 23.01
C TRP A 299 -5.10 -24.34 23.10
N ARG A 300 -4.49 -24.29 24.33
CA ARG A 300 -3.17 -24.86 24.55
C ARG A 300 -3.04 -25.43 25.97
N PRO A 301 -2.21 -26.46 26.16
CA PRO A 301 -2.03 -27.07 27.45
C PRO A 301 -1.60 -26.11 28.57
N GLU A 302 -0.75 -25.12 28.23
CA GLU A 302 -0.27 -24.11 29.20
C GLU A 302 -1.36 -23.16 29.71
N PHE A 303 -2.49 -23.06 29.05
CA PHE A 303 -3.60 -22.19 29.46
C PHE A 303 -4.73 -22.93 30.18
N LYS A 304 -4.62 -24.25 30.33
CA LYS A 304 -5.66 -25.09 30.96
C LYS A 304 -6.11 -24.59 32.32
N ASP A 305 -5.14 -24.17 33.11
CA ASP A 305 -5.37 -23.73 34.51
C ASP A 305 -5.29 -22.19 34.65
N ALA A 306 -5.58 -21.45 33.55
CA ALA A 306 -5.57 -20.01 33.55
C ALA A 306 -6.65 -19.43 34.48
N GLU A 307 -6.25 -18.48 35.33
CA GLU A 307 -7.14 -17.66 36.14
C GLU A 307 -7.35 -16.28 35.50
N PHE A 308 -8.55 -15.72 35.64
CA PHE A 308 -8.88 -14.47 34.99
C PHE A 308 -9.28 -13.39 35.99
N ILE A 309 -8.72 -12.18 35.80
CA ILE A 309 -9.14 -10.97 36.49
C ILE A 309 -10.02 -10.20 35.50
N LEU A 310 -11.32 -10.19 35.77
CA LEU A 310 -12.36 -9.73 34.88
C LEU A 310 -12.72 -8.26 35.13
N GLU A 311 -13.16 -7.58 34.09
CA GLU A 311 -13.76 -6.27 34.11
C GLU A 311 -15.29 -6.43 33.92
N ASP A 312 -16.08 -6.03 34.88
CA ASP A 312 -17.55 -6.19 34.89
C ASP A 312 -18.03 -7.61 34.49
N GLY A 313 -17.32 -8.62 34.97
CA GLY A 313 -17.63 -10.04 34.73
C GLY A 313 -17.18 -10.57 33.36
N LYS A 314 -16.45 -9.78 32.56
CA LYS A 314 -15.95 -10.13 31.23
C LYS A 314 -14.44 -9.97 31.16
N TYR A 315 -13.83 -10.72 30.27
CA TYR A 315 -12.44 -10.50 29.89
C TYR A 315 -12.38 -9.77 28.55
N ILE A 316 -11.91 -8.55 28.55
CA ILE A 316 -11.76 -7.72 27.34
C ILE A 316 -10.30 -7.76 26.88
N THR A 317 -10.09 -8.16 25.65
CA THR A 317 -8.78 -8.22 24.98
C THR A 317 -8.40 -6.86 24.42
N GLU A 318 -7.15 -6.71 24.01
CA GLU A 318 -6.70 -5.60 23.17
C GLU A 318 -6.59 -6.06 21.72
N ARG A 319 -6.94 -5.17 20.77
CA ARG A 319 -6.68 -5.39 19.35
C ARG A 319 -5.70 -4.34 18.82
N GLU A 320 -4.80 -4.80 17.96
CA GLU A 320 -3.88 -3.93 17.22
C GLU A 320 -3.81 -4.37 15.76
N VAL A 321 -3.59 -3.38 14.89
CA VAL A 321 -3.36 -3.63 13.47
C VAL A 321 -1.88 -3.89 13.26
N GLU A 322 -1.53 -5.07 12.75
CA GLU A 322 -0.15 -5.49 12.57
C GLU A 322 0.04 -6.21 11.22
N LYS A 323 1.29 -6.34 10.79
CA LYS A 323 1.63 -7.22 9.66
C LYS A 323 1.18 -8.66 9.97
N MET A 324 0.51 -9.30 9.00
CA MET A 324 0.07 -10.69 9.12
C MET A 324 1.27 -11.62 9.30
N SER A 325 1.18 -12.51 10.29
CA SER A 325 2.18 -13.54 10.58
C SER A 325 1.54 -14.72 11.30
N LYS A 326 1.97 -15.94 10.98
CA LYS A 326 1.51 -17.16 11.67
C LYS A 326 1.77 -17.11 13.17
N SER A 327 2.89 -16.52 13.60
CA SER A 327 3.24 -16.36 15.02
C SER A 327 2.35 -15.36 15.78
N LYS A 328 1.60 -14.51 15.05
CA LYS A 328 0.68 -13.52 15.62
C LYS A 328 -0.78 -13.96 15.57
N TYR A 329 -1.08 -15.10 14.96
CA TYR A 329 -2.43 -15.66 14.81
C TYR A 329 -3.43 -14.68 14.16
N ASN A 330 -2.95 -13.84 13.25
CA ASN A 330 -3.73 -12.81 12.56
C ASN A 330 -3.75 -12.97 11.04
N VAL A 331 -3.40 -14.16 10.56
CA VAL A 331 -3.39 -14.49 9.12
C VAL A 331 -4.80 -14.84 8.66
N VAL A 332 -5.19 -14.30 7.52
CA VAL A 332 -6.38 -14.72 6.76
C VAL A 332 -5.89 -15.55 5.59
N ASN A 333 -6.43 -16.76 5.45
CA ASN A 333 -6.09 -17.66 4.35
C ASN A 333 -6.96 -17.31 3.13
N PRO A 334 -6.37 -16.97 1.97
CA PRO A 334 -7.14 -16.71 0.75
C PRO A 334 -7.99 -17.88 0.29
N ASP A 335 -7.53 -19.14 0.49
CA ASP A 335 -8.28 -20.32 0.08
C ASP A 335 -9.63 -20.42 0.80
N ASP A 336 -9.64 -20.19 2.12
CA ASP A 336 -10.87 -20.21 2.92
C ASP A 336 -11.87 -19.14 2.45
N ILE A 337 -11.36 -17.95 2.07
CA ILE A 337 -12.21 -16.88 1.51
C ILE A 337 -12.74 -17.26 0.13
N CYS A 338 -11.91 -17.89 -0.71
CA CYS A 338 -12.35 -18.35 -2.03
C CYS A 338 -13.40 -19.46 -1.93
N GLU A 339 -13.27 -20.37 -0.97
CA GLU A 339 -14.29 -21.42 -0.73
C GLU A 339 -15.63 -20.84 -0.25
N GLU A 340 -15.61 -19.81 0.62
CA GLU A 340 -16.82 -19.23 1.20
C GLU A 340 -17.51 -18.21 0.27
N TYR A 341 -16.73 -17.34 -0.39
CA TYR A 341 -17.25 -16.19 -1.14
C TYR A 341 -16.95 -16.23 -2.65
N GLY A 342 -16.02 -17.06 -3.08
CA GLY A 342 -15.52 -17.11 -4.46
C GLY A 342 -14.34 -16.16 -4.71
N ALA A 343 -13.49 -16.52 -5.68
CA ALA A 343 -12.28 -15.76 -6.04
C ALA A 343 -12.59 -14.34 -6.55
N ASP A 344 -13.69 -14.15 -7.29
CA ASP A 344 -14.10 -12.83 -7.79
C ASP A 344 -14.46 -11.88 -6.64
N CYS A 345 -15.07 -12.41 -5.58
CA CYS A 345 -15.38 -11.61 -4.39
C CYS A 345 -14.11 -11.18 -3.67
N LEU A 346 -13.12 -12.07 -3.51
CA LEU A 346 -11.82 -11.74 -2.93
C LEU A 346 -11.11 -10.64 -3.74
N ARG A 347 -11.00 -10.81 -5.07
CA ARG A 347 -10.36 -9.85 -5.97
C ARG A 347 -10.99 -8.46 -5.90
N LEU A 348 -12.31 -8.39 -6.01
CA LEU A 348 -13.05 -7.13 -5.89
C LEU A 348 -12.86 -6.49 -4.53
N TYR A 349 -12.86 -7.28 -3.47
CA TYR A 349 -12.72 -6.77 -2.11
C TYR A 349 -11.31 -6.19 -1.86
N GLU A 350 -10.26 -6.84 -2.34
CA GLU A 350 -8.89 -6.33 -2.23
C GLU A 350 -8.74 -4.98 -2.94
N MET A 351 -9.31 -4.83 -4.14
CA MET A 351 -9.33 -3.57 -4.86
C MET A 351 -10.20 -2.50 -4.17
N PHE A 352 -11.29 -2.92 -3.50
CA PHE A 352 -12.23 -2.01 -2.83
C PHE A 352 -11.74 -1.47 -1.49
N LEU A 353 -10.84 -2.17 -0.79
CA LEU A 353 -10.38 -1.83 0.58
C LEU A 353 -9.87 -0.40 0.75
N GLY A 354 -9.36 0.24 -0.30
CA GLY A 354 -8.90 1.64 -0.27
C GLY A 354 -7.83 1.94 -1.32
N PRO A 355 -7.21 3.12 -1.26
CA PRO A 355 -6.17 3.53 -2.22
C PRO A 355 -5.02 2.52 -2.29
N LEU A 356 -4.49 2.26 -3.50
CA LEU A 356 -3.53 1.20 -3.77
C LEU A 356 -2.27 1.29 -2.89
N GLU A 357 -1.72 2.48 -2.69
CA GLU A 357 -0.44 2.69 -2.00
C GLU A 357 -0.56 2.70 -0.46
N GLN A 358 -1.78 2.70 0.09
CA GLN A 358 -2.01 2.74 1.53
C GLN A 358 -2.13 1.34 2.13
N SER A 359 -1.46 1.11 3.26
CA SER A 359 -1.70 -0.09 4.06
C SER A 359 -3.09 -0.06 4.70
N LYS A 360 -3.76 -1.21 4.76
CA LYS A 360 -5.17 -1.33 5.16
C LYS A 360 -5.37 -2.54 6.06
N PRO A 361 -6.16 -2.41 7.15
CA PRO A 361 -6.55 -3.57 7.93
C PRO A 361 -7.55 -4.43 7.15
N TRP A 362 -7.35 -5.74 7.16
CA TRP A 362 -8.34 -6.69 6.66
C TRP A 362 -9.58 -6.71 7.54
N ASN A 363 -10.74 -6.69 6.94
CA ASN A 363 -12.02 -6.83 7.62
C ASN A 363 -12.95 -7.79 6.85
N THR A 364 -13.06 -9.03 7.31
CA THR A 364 -13.88 -10.06 6.68
C THR A 364 -15.36 -9.66 6.54
N GLN A 365 -15.89 -8.80 7.42
CA GLN A 365 -17.28 -8.32 7.31
C GLN A 365 -17.55 -7.52 6.03
N GLY A 366 -16.53 -6.84 5.49
CA GLY A 366 -16.65 -6.09 4.24
C GLY A 366 -16.89 -6.95 3.01
N LEU A 367 -16.49 -8.24 3.05
CA LEU A 367 -16.73 -9.20 1.97
C LEU A 367 -18.21 -9.38 1.66
N SER A 368 -19.08 -9.39 2.68
CA SER A 368 -20.52 -9.56 2.49
C SER A 368 -21.15 -8.48 1.61
N GLY A 369 -20.63 -7.23 1.71
CA GLY A 369 -21.06 -6.11 0.88
C GLY A 369 -20.69 -6.30 -0.60
N VAL A 370 -19.46 -6.75 -0.86
CA VAL A 370 -18.95 -7.04 -2.21
C VAL A 370 -19.65 -8.27 -2.79
N TYR A 371 -19.85 -9.31 -1.99
CA TYR A 371 -20.62 -10.50 -2.41
C TYR A 371 -22.07 -10.16 -2.77
N GLY A 372 -22.70 -9.30 -1.97
CA GLY A 372 -24.04 -8.76 -2.27
C GLY A 372 -24.08 -7.95 -3.57
N PHE A 373 -23.02 -7.20 -3.88
CA PHE A 373 -22.87 -6.51 -5.16
C PHE A 373 -22.75 -7.49 -6.32
N LEU A 374 -21.90 -8.51 -6.24
CA LEU A 374 -21.78 -9.52 -7.31
C LEU A 374 -23.09 -10.22 -7.60
N LYS A 375 -23.87 -10.56 -6.57
CA LYS A 375 -25.21 -11.13 -6.75
C LYS A 375 -26.15 -10.16 -7.49
N LYS A 376 -26.14 -8.87 -7.14
CA LYS A 376 -26.95 -7.87 -7.82
C LYS A 376 -26.52 -7.69 -9.28
N PHE A 377 -25.22 -7.68 -9.55
CA PHE A 377 -24.67 -7.61 -10.88
C PHE A 377 -25.11 -8.80 -11.73
N TYR A 378 -24.92 -10.02 -11.22
CA TYR A 378 -25.36 -11.24 -11.89
C TYR A 378 -26.87 -11.22 -12.19
N ASN A 379 -27.68 -10.81 -11.22
CA ASN A 379 -29.12 -10.76 -11.35
C ASN A 379 -29.67 -9.72 -12.34
N LEU A 380 -28.84 -8.78 -12.85
CA LEU A 380 -29.25 -7.91 -13.96
C LEU A 380 -29.48 -8.68 -15.27
N TYR A 381 -28.85 -9.84 -15.42
CA TYR A 381 -28.93 -10.65 -16.63
C TYR A 381 -30.04 -11.71 -16.56
N PHE A 382 -30.74 -11.83 -15.41
CA PHE A 382 -31.71 -12.87 -15.17
C PHE A 382 -33.05 -12.32 -14.68
N ASP A 383 -34.12 -13.02 -15.05
CA ASP A 383 -35.44 -12.91 -14.41
C ASP A 383 -35.71 -14.21 -13.66
N GLY A 384 -35.58 -14.18 -12.33
CA GLY A 384 -35.46 -15.39 -11.53
C GLY A 384 -34.24 -16.22 -11.93
N ASP A 385 -34.46 -17.46 -12.35
CA ASP A 385 -33.39 -18.36 -12.81
C ASP A 385 -33.24 -18.37 -14.35
N THR A 386 -34.00 -17.53 -15.06
CA THR A 386 -34.01 -17.51 -16.53
C THR A 386 -33.15 -16.36 -17.04
N PHE A 387 -32.18 -16.64 -17.92
CA PHE A 387 -31.43 -15.62 -18.62
C PHE A 387 -32.36 -14.75 -19.48
N SER A 388 -32.38 -13.45 -19.22
CA SER A 388 -33.38 -12.52 -19.74
C SER A 388 -32.77 -11.19 -20.18
N VAL A 389 -31.92 -11.26 -21.18
CA VAL A 389 -31.31 -10.07 -21.79
C VAL A 389 -32.06 -9.72 -23.07
N SER A 390 -32.37 -8.42 -23.25
CA SER A 390 -33.15 -7.87 -24.35
C SER A 390 -32.28 -7.16 -25.36
N GLU A 391 -32.60 -7.32 -26.65
CA GLU A 391 -31.98 -6.56 -27.76
C GLU A 391 -32.65 -5.18 -28.01
N GLU A 392 -33.57 -4.76 -27.13
CA GLU A 392 -34.20 -3.44 -27.22
C GLU A 392 -33.20 -2.32 -27.03
N GLU A 393 -33.44 -1.16 -27.68
CA GLU A 393 -32.60 0.03 -27.56
C GLU A 393 -32.65 0.58 -26.12
N PRO A 394 -31.47 0.97 -25.58
CA PRO A 394 -31.40 1.57 -24.26
C PRO A 394 -32.07 2.95 -24.21
N THR A 395 -32.57 3.30 -23.06
CA THR A 395 -33.03 4.65 -22.75
C THR A 395 -31.85 5.62 -22.59
N LYS A 396 -32.12 6.93 -22.72
CA LYS A 396 -31.11 7.97 -22.45
C LYS A 396 -30.52 7.86 -21.04
N GLU A 397 -31.34 7.51 -20.05
CA GLU A 397 -30.92 7.38 -18.66
C GLU A 397 -29.98 6.19 -18.47
N GLU A 398 -30.29 5.03 -19.06
CA GLU A 398 -29.41 3.85 -19.06
C GLU A 398 -28.06 4.14 -19.72
N LEU A 399 -28.08 4.82 -20.89
CA LEU A 399 -26.86 5.25 -21.58
C LEU A 399 -26.03 6.23 -20.75
N LYS A 400 -26.68 7.18 -20.05
CA LYS A 400 -26.00 8.13 -19.16
C LYS A 400 -25.29 7.40 -18.01
N ILE A 401 -25.96 6.42 -17.39
CA ILE A 401 -25.35 5.60 -16.31
C ILE A 401 -24.10 4.87 -16.86
N LEU A 402 -24.24 4.19 -17.99
CA LEU A 402 -23.12 3.45 -18.62
C LEU A 402 -21.95 4.37 -18.95
N HIS A 403 -22.19 5.49 -19.65
CA HIS A 403 -21.09 6.39 -20.07
C HIS A 403 -20.48 7.17 -18.90
N THR A 404 -21.23 7.45 -17.84
CA THR A 404 -20.69 7.95 -16.57
C THR A 404 -19.73 6.95 -15.95
N LEU A 405 -20.11 5.67 -15.94
CA LEU A 405 -19.27 4.57 -15.47
C LEU A 405 -17.99 4.45 -16.33
N ILE A 406 -18.11 4.40 -17.66
CA ILE A 406 -16.96 4.30 -18.58
C ILE A 406 -15.98 5.44 -18.32
N LYS A 407 -16.44 6.70 -18.27
CA LYS A 407 -15.60 7.86 -17.99
C LYS A 407 -14.87 7.74 -16.67
N LYS A 408 -15.56 7.31 -15.62
CA LYS A 408 -14.98 7.14 -14.30
C LYS A 408 -13.95 6.02 -14.26
N VAL A 409 -14.24 4.87 -14.88
CA VAL A 409 -13.32 3.73 -14.92
C VAL A 409 -12.05 4.05 -15.69
N ILE A 410 -12.14 4.75 -16.85
CA ILE A 410 -10.96 5.23 -17.58
C ILE A 410 -10.07 6.06 -16.66
N TYR A 411 -10.65 7.09 -16.03
CA TYR A 411 -9.90 7.96 -15.11
C TYR A 411 -9.26 7.18 -13.95
N ASP A 412 -10.01 6.27 -13.36
CA ASP A 412 -9.54 5.51 -12.19
C ASP A 412 -8.40 4.54 -12.53
N ILE A 413 -8.46 3.87 -13.68
CA ILE A 413 -7.39 2.99 -14.15
C ILE A 413 -6.12 3.80 -14.43
N GLU A 414 -6.22 4.92 -15.14
CA GLU A 414 -5.09 5.79 -15.43
C GLU A 414 -4.43 6.37 -14.18
N ASN A 415 -5.21 6.55 -13.10
CA ASN A 415 -4.76 7.10 -11.82
C ASN A 415 -4.62 6.06 -10.70
N PHE A 416 -4.70 4.77 -11.01
CA PHE A 416 -4.60 3.66 -10.03
C PHE A 416 -5.58 3.76 -8.85
N SER A 417 -6.75 4.36 -9.09
CA SER A 417 -7.81 4.56 -8.09
C SER A 417 -8.85 3.43 -8.14
N PHE A 418 -8.41 2.18 -8.13
CA PHE A 418 -9.26 1.00 -8.33
C PHE A 418 -10.43 0.88 -7.34
N ASN A 419 -10.24 1.34 -6.10
CA ASN A 419 -11.28 1.33 -5.08
C ASN A 419 -12.48 2.22 -5.45
N THR A 420 -12.25 3.32 -6.17
CA THR A 420 -13.33 4.20 -6.61
C THR A 420 -14.05 3.63 -7.84
N SER A 421 -13.38 2.87 -8.71
CA SER A 421 -14.04 2.07 -9.75
C SER A 421 -15.04 1.09 -9.17
N VAL A 422 -14.64 0.31 -8.14
CA VAL A 422 -15.54 -0.66 -7.49
C VAL A 422 -16.76 0.04 -6.89
N SER A 423 -16.56 1.19 -6.25
CA SER A 423 -17.68 2.01 -5.75
C SER A 423 -18.61 2.46 -6.88
N GLN A 424 -18.06 2.85 -8.02
CA GLN A 424 -18.85 3.28 -9.17
C GLN A 424 -19.60 2.13 -9.83
N PHE A 425 -19.01 0.92 -9.86
CA PHE A 425 -19.73 -0.30 -10.28
C PHE A 425 -20.97 -0.53 -9.42
N MET A 426 -20.83 -0.42 -8.08
CA MET A 426 -21.94 -0.58 -7.15
C MET A 426 -23.05 0.45 -7.40
N ILE A 427 -22.70 1.70 -7.66
CA ILE A 427 -23.65 2.78 -7.98
C ILE A 427 -24.38 2.44 -9.28
N ALA A 428 -23.64 2.17 -10.37
CA ALA A 428 -24.21 1.89 -11.68
C ALA A 428 -25.17 0.67 -11.65
N VAL A 429 -24.75 -0.43 -11.03
CA VAL A 429 -25.58 -1.64 -10.89
C VAL A 429 -26.86 -1.34 -10.10
N ASN A 430 -26.79 -0.59 -9.00
CA ASN A 430 -27.97 -0.22 -8.24
C ASN A 430 -28.93 0.68 -9.03
N GLU A 431 -28.42 1.60 -9.84
CA GLU A 431 -29.24 2.48 -10.68
C GLU A 431 -29.89 1.69 -11.83
N LEU A 432 -29.11 0.87 -12.54
CA LEU A 432 -29.65 -0.02 -13.59
C LEU A 432 -30.71 -0.98 -13.06
N GLN A 433 -30.53 -1.52 -11.84
CA GLN A 433 -31.50 -2.36 -11.18
C GLN A 433 -32.82 -1.62 -10.88
N LYS A 434 -32.77 -0.36 -10.45
CA LYS A 434 -33.98 0.48 -10.25
C LYS A 434 -34.73 0.72 -11.54
N LEU A 435 -34.01 0.89 -12.65
CA LEU A 435 -34.58 1.03 -14.00
C LEU A 435 -35.04 -0.29 -14.57
N LYS A 436 -34.78 -1.42 -13.90
CA LYS A 436 -35.02 -2.78 -14.41
C LYS A 436 -34.37 -2.99 -15.78
N CYS A 437 -33.19 -2.41 -15.97
CA CYS A 437 -32.43 -2.52 -17.21
C CYS A 437 -31.99 -3.95 -17.44
N ASN A 438 -32.34 -4.49 -18.61
CA ASN A 438 -31.90 -5.79 -19.09
C ASN A 438 -31.39 -5.70 -20.55
N LYS A 439 -30.99 -4.52 -21.00
CA LYS A 439 -30.61 -4.27 -22.38
C LYS A 439 -29.19 -4.76 -22.67
N LYS A 440 -28.99 -5.59 -23.69
CA LYS A 440 -27.68 -6.11 -24.11
C LYS A 440 -26.67 -4.99 -24.34
N ALA A 441 -27.07 -3.92 -25.02
CA ALA A 441 -26.21 -2.77 -25.31
C ALA A 441 -25.69 -2.03 -24.06
N ILE A 442 -26.25 -2.27 -22.88
CA ILE A 442 -25.79 -1.77 -21.58
C ILE A 442 -25.00 -2.85 -20.84
N LEU A 443 -25.54 -4.08 -20.78
CA LEU A 443 -25.02 -5.15 -19.94
C LEU A 443 -23.71 -5.76 -20.49
N GLU A 444 -23.57 -5.83 -21.81
CA GLU A 444 -22.36 -6.34 -22.45
C GLU A 444 -21.13 -5.44 -22.16
N PRO A 445 -21.15 -4.10 -22.40
CA PRO A 445 -20.07 -3.21 -21.96
C PRO A 445 -19.84 -3.20 -20.46
N LEU A 446 -20.90 -3.35 -19.64
CA LEU A 446 -20.79 -3.42 -18.19
C LEU A 446 -19.97 -4.65 -17.75
N ALA A 447 -20.18 -5.81 -18.38
CA ALA A 447 -19.39 -7.01 -18.11
C ALA A 447 -17.90 -6.79 -18.44
N VAL A 448 -17.60 -6.15 -19.59
CA VAL A 448 -16.23 -5.82 -19.99
C VAL A 448 -15.53 -4.89 -18.97
N LEU A 449 -16.24 -3.88 -18.44
CA LEU A 449 -15.67 -2.96 -17.45
C LEU A 449 -15.37 -3.65 -16.11
N ILE A 450 -16.16 -4.65 -15.73
CA ILE A 450 -16.02 -5.36 -14.44
C ILE A 450 -15.05 -6.54 -14.56
N SER A 451 -14.84 -7.09 -15.77
CA SER A 451 -14.04 -8.32 -15.97
C SER A 451 -12.64 -8.32 -15.35
N PRO A 452 -11.84 -7.21 -15.34
CA PRO A 452 -10.53 -7.23 -14.69
C PRO A 452 -10.61 -7.42 -13.17
N TYR A 453 -11.74 -7.08 -12.57
CA TYR A 453 -11.98 -7.20 -11.13
C TYR A 453 -12.65 -8.54 -10.76
N ALA A 454 -13.54 -9.05 -11.60
CA ALA A 454 -14.32 -10.26 -11.39
C ALA A 454 -14.37 -11.13 -12.67
N PRO A 455 -13.23 -11.73 -13.07
CA PRO A 455 -13.10 -12.38 -14.38
C PRO A 455 -14.03 -13.57 -14.57
N HIS A 456 -14.25 -14.40 -13.54
CA HIS A 456 -15.00 -15.64 -13.70
C HIS A 456 -16.48 -15.39 -13.96
N VAL A 457 -17.12 -14.52 -13.17
CA VAL A 457 -18.54 -14.20 -13.36
C VAL A 457 -18.76 -13.44 -14.68
N CYS A 458 -17.80 -12.58 -15.07
CA CYS A 458 -17.91 -11.82 -16.31
C CYS A 458 -17.73 -12.72 -17.54
N GLU A 459 -16.83 -13.69 -17.51
CA GLU A 459 -16.65 -14.67 -18.59
C GLU A 459 -17.89 -15.53 -18.77
N GLU A 460 -18.51 -15.98 -17.68
CA GLU A 460 -19.79 -16.74 -17.74
C GLU A 460 -20.90 -15.89 -18.37
N LEU A 461 -21.09 -14.65 -17.91
CA LEU A 461 -22.10 -13.75 -18.47
C LEU A 461 -21.84 -13.40 -19.93
N TRP A 462 -20.56 -13.22 -20.30
CA TRP A 462 -20.13 -12.96 -21.67
C TRP A 462 -20.47 -14.12 -22.62
N SER A 463 -20.24 -15.34 -22.17
CA SER A 463 -20.63 -16.55 -22.90
C SER A 463 -22.16 -16.65 -23.05
N LEU A 464 -22.92 -16.38 -21.98
CA LEU A 464 -24.39 -16.37 -22.02
C LEU A 464 -24.97 -15.30 -22.96
N LEU A 465 -24.26 -14.17 -23.16
CA LEU A 465 -24.62 -13.15 -24.15
C LEU A 465 -24.42 -13.60 -25.59
N GLY A 466 -23.83 -14.79 -25.81
CA GLY A 466 -23.64 -15.40 -27.11
C GLY A 466 -22.28 -15.10 -27.77
N ASN A 467 -21.31 -14.57 -27.03
CA ASN A 467 -19.97 -14.31 -27.52
C ASN A 467 -19.13 -15.61 -27.55
N ALA A 468 -18.40 -15.86 -28.63
CA ALA A 468 -17.65 -17.10 -28.85
C ALA A 468 -16.20 -17.03 -28.35
N GLU A 469 -15.59 -15.84 -28.31
CA GLU A 469 -14.24 -15.59 -27.83
C GLU A 469 -14.29 -15.14 -26.36
N SER A 470 -13.20 -15.34 -25.63
CA SER A 470 -13.10 -14.88 -24.25
C SER A 470 -13.27 -13.37 -24.13
N ILE A 471 -13.87 -12.92 -23.03
CA ILE A 471 -14.04 -11.50 -22.69
C ILE A 471 -12.71 -10.75 -22.62
N ASP A 472 -11.58 -11.45 -22.40
CA ASP A 472 -10.24 -10.87 -22.37
C ASP A 472 -9.84 -10.21 -23.70
N PHE A 473 -10.43 -10.65 -24.81
CA PHE A 473 -10.21 -10.07 -26.15
C PHE A 473 -11.24 -9.01 -26.51
N ALA A 474 -12.21 -8.75 -25.67
CA ALA A 474 -13.22 -7.74 -25.93
C ALA A 474 -12.60 -6.34 -25.91
N PRO A 475 -12.96 -5.45 -26.88
CA PRO A 475 -12.47 -4.08 -26.86
C PRO A 475 -13.02 -3.33 -25.65
N PHE A 476 -12.18 -2.47 -25.06
CA PHE A 476 -12.63 -1.60 -23.98
C PHE A 476 -13.77 -0.68 -24.48
N PRO A 477 -14.87 -0.53 -23.70
CA PRO A 477 -16.03 0.24 -24.14
C PRO A 477 -15.71 1.71 -24.44
N ALA A 478 -16.07 2.18 -25.62
CA ALA A 478 -15.80 3.55 -26.06
C ALA A 478 -16.68 4.56 -25.30
N LEU A 479 -16.08 5.64 -24.82
CA LEU A 479 -16.80 6.75 -24.21
C LEU A 479 -17.49 7.60 -25.29
N ASN A 480 -18.78 7.88 -25.11
CA ASN A 480 -19.49 8.89 -25.90
C ASN A 480 -19.99 9.99 -24.95
N GLU A 481 -19.32 11.14 -24.98
CA GLU A 481 -19.63 12.26 -24.09
C GLU A 481 -21.02 12.90 -24.35
N ALA A 482 -21.62 12.66 -25.53
CA ALA A 482 -22.95 13.16 -25.83
C ALA A 482 -24.02 12.62 -24.85
N TYR A 483 -23.83 11.42 -24.31
CA TYR A 483 -24.73 10.85 -23.31
C TYR A 483 -24.54 11.40 -21.89
N LEU A 484 -23.48 12.17 -21.65
CA LEU A 484 -23.21 12.80 -20.34
C LEU A 484 -23.81 14.21 -20.22
N VAL A 485 -24.32 14.75 -21.32
CA VAL A 485 -24.93 16.09 -21.33
C VAL A 485 -26.25 16.00 -20.54
N GLU A 486 -26.40 16.84 -19.56
CA GLU A 486 -27.66 16.98 -18.85
C GLU A 486 -28.62 17.84 -19.68
N ASP A 487 -29.70 17.25 -20.13
CA ASP A 487 -30.78 17.98 -20.80
C ASP A 487 -31.49 18.91 -19.80
N GLU A 488 -31.53 18.52 -18.52
CA GLU A 488 -32.14 19.29 -17.42
C GLU A 488 -31.21 19.38 -16.20
N ILE A 489 -31.29 20.50 -15.52
CA ILE A 489 -30.57 20.77 -14.27
C ILE A 489 -31.59 21.00 -13.15
N GLU A 490 -31.43 20.29 -12.07
CA GLU A 490 -32.24 20.45 -10.86
C GLU A 490 -31.68 21.61 -10.02
N TYR A 491 -32.34 22.77 -10.12
CA TYR A 491 -31.98 23.96 -9.34
C TYR A 491 -32.66 23.94 -7.98
N PRO A 492 -31.91 23.98 -6.86
CA PRO A 492 -32.49 24.32 -5.56
C PRO A 492 -32.97 25.78 -5.59
N VAL A 493 -34.27 26.00 -5.34
CA VAL A 493 -34.88 27.30 -5.29
C VAL A 493 -34.97 27.76 -3.85
N SER A 494 -34.32 28.86 -3.55
CA SER A 494 -34.25 29.48 -2.22
C SER A 494 -34.99 30.83 -2.20
N PHE A 495 -35.57 31.14 -1.05
CA PHE A 495 -36.21 32.40 -0.78
C PHE A 495 -35.54 33.09 0.42
N ASN A 496 -34.97 34.28 0.20
CA ASN A 496 -34.19 34.98 1.22
C ASN A 496 -33.11 34.07 1.85
N GLY A 497 -32.44 33.24 1.02
CA GLY A 497 -31.39 32.31 1.42
C GLY A 497 -31.83 30.97 2.02
N LYS A 498 -33.15 30.72 2.19
CA LYS A 498 -33.70 29.44 2.66
C LYS A 498 -34.25 28.65 1.51
N MET A 499 -33.67 27.46 1.24
CA MET A 499 -34.15 26.51 0.23
C MET A 499 -35.58 26.04 0.56
N ARG A 500 -36.46 26.00 -0.45
CA ARG A 500 -37.85 25.56 -0.33
C ARG A 500 -38.18 24.34 -1.15
N PHE A 501 -37.78 24.32 -2.39
CA PHE A 501 -38.02 23.21 -3.32
C PHE A 501 -36.95 23.18 -4.41
N LYS A 502 -37.00 22.18 -5.27
CA LYS A 502 -36.15 22.06 -6.45
C LYS A 502 -36.98 22.22 -7.72
N LEU A 503 -36.39 22.80 -8.75
CA LEU A 503 -37.00 23.03 -10.04
C LEU A 503 -36.09 22.49 -11.13
N SER A 504 -36.59 21.56 -11.96
CA SER A 504 -35.88 21.05 -13.14
C SER A 504 -36.05 21.99 -14.31
N LEU A 505 -34.93 22.47 -14.85
CA LEU A 505 -34.90 23.39 -15.99
C LEU A 505 -33.89 22.90 -17.00
N SER A 506 -34.16 23.13 -18.31
CA SER A 506 -33.23 22.77 -19.37
C SER A 506 -31.83 23.37 -19.14
N ALA A 507 -30.79 22.56 -19.35
CA ALA A 507 -29.40 22.97 -19.21
C ALA A 507 -28.95 24.01 -20.23
N GLU A 508 -29.70 24.18 -21.32
CA GLU A 508 -29.44 25.11 -22.39
C GLU A 508 -29.98 26.52 -22.14
N LEU A 509 -30.82 26.69 -21.12
CA LEU A 509 -31.42 27.98 -20.80
C LEU A 509 -30.40 29.01 -20.34
N SER A 510 -30.50 30.21 -20.91
CA SER A 510 -29.79 31.39 -20.44
C SER A 510 -30.29 31.80 -19.04
N LYS A 511 -29.52 32.62 -18.36
CA LYS A 511 -29.91 33.15 -17.05
C LYS A 511 -31.22 33.92 -17.10
N GLU A 512 -31.44 34.70 -18.13
CA GLU A 512 -32.61 35.51 -18.40
C GLU A 512 -33.85 34.63 -18.59
N GLU A 513 -33.71 33.55 -19.40
CA GLU A 513 -34.80 32.59 -19.62
C GLU A 513 -35.15 31.81 -18.32
N ILE A 514 -34.13 31.45 -17.52
CA ILE A 514 -34.34 30.84 -16.20
C ILE A 514 -35.13 31.77 -15.29
N GLU A 515 -34.74 33.06 -15.22
CA GLU A 515 -35.47 34.07 -14.41
C GLU A 515 -36.94 34.21 -14.85
N GLU A 516 -37.21 34.20 -16.15
CA GLU A 516 -38.56 34.26 -16.72
C GLU A 516 -39.42 33.03 -16.38
N ILE A 517 -38.85 31.81 -16.52
CA ILE A 517 -39.56 30.55 -16.23
C ILE A 517 -39.84 30.44 -14.73
N VAL A 518 -38.85 30.76 -13.91
CA VAL A 518 -38.99 30.74 -12.43
C VAL A 518 -40.10 31.66 -11.93
N MET A 519 -40.25 32.82 -12.55
CA MET A 519 -41.33 33.75 -12.18
C MET A 519 -42.72 33.29 -12.62
N LYS A 520 -42.82 32.38 -13.54
CA LYS A 520 -44.09 31.77 -14.02
C LYS A 520 -44.41 30.46 -13.30
N ASP A 521 -43.49 29.93 -12.52
CA ASP A 521 -43.69 28.65 -11.82
C ASP A 521 -44.69 28.81 -10.67
N GLU A 522 -45.67 27.91 -10.60
CA GLU A 522 -46.78 27.93 -9.63
C GLU A 522 -46.28 27.90 -8.18
N LYS A 523 -45.23 27.12 -7.88
CA LYS A 523 -44.67 27.01 -6.53
C LYS A 523 -43.95 28.30 -6.11
N VAL A 524 -43.34 29.00 -7.08
CA VAL A 524 -42.72 30.31 -6.85
C VAL A 524 -43.77 31.36 -6.57
N ILE A 525 -44.84 31.41 -7.39
CA ILE A 525 -45.95 32.34 -7.23
C ILE A 525 -46.64 32.13 -5.86
N GLN A 526 -46.90 30.88 -5.51
CA GLN A 526 -47.49 30.52 -4.22
C GLN A 526 -46.62 30.92 -3.04
N GLN A 527 -45.28 30.73 -3.14
CA GLN A 527 -44.35 31.06 -2.07
C GLN A 527 -44.15 32.60 -1.92
N LEU A 528 -44.32 33.38 -2.99
CA LEU A 528 -44.28 34.83 -2.95
C LEU A 528 -45.51 35.45 -2.33
N ASP A 529 -46.67 34.77 -2.34
CA ASP A 529 -47.94 35.21 -1.77
C ASP A 529 -48.27 36.67 -2.07
N GLY A 530 -48.14 37.08 -3.35
CA GLY A 530 -48.36 38.44 -3.83
C GLY A 530 -47.19 39.41 -3.63
N ALA A 531 -46.10 39.02 -2.95
CA ALA A 531 -44.92 39.85 -2.83
C ALA A 531 -44.16 39.96 -4.15
N LYS A 532 -43.63 41.15 -4.46
CA LYS A 532 -42.77 41.35 -5.65
C LYS A 532 -41.33 41.10 -5.29
N PRO A 533 -40.61 40.25 -6.07
CA PRO A 533 -39.19 40.05 -5.85
C PRO A 533 -38.39 41.34 -6.03
N LYS A 534 -37.48 41.62 -5.11
CA LYS A 534 -36.49 42.71 -5.25
C LYS A 534 -35.37 42.32 -6.20
N LYS A 535 -35.00 41.03 -6.15
CA LYS A 535 -33.91 40.49 -6.98
C LYS A 535 -34.03 38.97 -7.11
N ILE A 536 -33.78 38.47 -8.31
CA ILE A 536 -33.59 37.04 -8.56
C ILE A 536 -32.09 36.83 -8.82
N ILE A 537 -31.49 35.90 -8.12
CA ILE A 537 -30.07 35.57 -8.24
C ILE A 537 -30.01 34.15 -8.80
N VAL A 538 -29.70 34.04 -10.07
CA VAL A 538 -29.46 32.76 -10.73
C VAL A 538 -27.95 32.55 -10.81
N VAL A 539 -27.45 31.48 -10.17
CA VAL A 539 -26.11 30.97 -10.39
C VAL A 539 -26.24 29.75 -11.29
N PRO A 540 -25.83 29.86 -12.58
CA PRO A 540 -26.01 28.79 -13.54
C PRO A 540 -25.47 27.45 -13.03
N LYS A 541 -26.24 26.39 -13.22
CA LYS A 541 -25.95 25.01 -12.80
C LYS A 541 -25.77 24.82 -11.28
N LYS A 542 -26.19 25.77 -10.44
CA LYS A 542 -25.99 25.68 -8.99
C LYS A 542 -27.24 25.98 -8.15
N ILE A 543 -27.78 27.18 -8.23
CA ILE A 543 -28.86 27.63 -7.32
C ILE A 543 -29.63 28.81 -7.90
N ILE A 544 -30.91 28.91 -7.53
CA ILE A 544 -31.75 30.09 -7.72
C ILE A 544 -32.13 30.64 -6.35
N ASN A 545 -31.90 31.93 -6.12
CA ASN A 545 -32.30 32.58 -4.90
C ASN A 545 -33.16 33.83 -5.17
N ILE A 546 -34.38 33.82 -4.70
CA ILE A 546 -35.35 34.92 -4.83
C ILE A 546 -35.34 35.73 -3.57
N VAL A 547 -35.05 37.04 -3.69
CA VAL A 547 -35.04 37.99 -2.59
C VAL A 547 -36.25 38.91 -2.72
N TYR A 548 -37.11 38.96 -1.74
CA TYR A 548 -38.34 39.76 -1.70
C TYR A 548 -38.57 40.47 -0.36
#